data_395731d74ad273939974f436442964ee
#
_entry.id   395731d74ad273939974f436442964ee
#
_cell.length_a   1.000
_cell.length_b   1.000
_cell.length_c   1.000
_cell.angle_alpha   90.00
_cell.angle_beta   90.00
_cell.angle_gamma   90.00
#
_symmetry.space_group_name_H-M   'P 1'
#
loop_
_entity.id
_entity.type
_entity.pdbx_description
1 polymer ?
#
loop_
_entity_poly.entity_id
_entity_poly.type
_entity_poly.pdbx_seq_one_letter_code
_entity_poly.pdbx_strand_id
1 'polypeptide(L)'
;MKKYIFALIIALFFCNVLFAVPAQKQLITVIQPNGKELSYWLKGDEFIHWAESIDGYTLLHNKEGVLCYATLNEKGEMVASKIIACNPEHRDVNEVIFLEKTEKNLFFSDEQLEIVRERRMNR
;
A
#
# COMPACT_ATOMS: atom_id res chain seq x y z
N MET A 1 -36.09 38.47 7.16
CA MET A 1 -35.06 38.14 8.12
C MET A 1 -34.97 36.65 8.41
N LYS A 2 -36.08 35.93 8.63
CA LYS A 2 -36.07 34.49 8.89
C LYS A 2 -35.48 33.67 7.73
N LYS A 3 -35.60 34.13 6.49
CA LYS A 3 -35.06 33.43 5.31
C LYS A 3 -33.53 33.38 5.29
N TYR A 4 -32.86 34.42 5.78
CA TYR A 4 -31.40 34.52 5.76
C TYR A 4 -30.76 33.70 6.86
N ILE A 5 -31.42 33.59 8.01
CA ILE A 5 -30.95 32.75 9.12
C ILE A 5 -30.96 31.27 8.72
N PHE A 6 -31.99 30.85 7.99
CA PHE A 6 -32.11 29.47 7.52
C PHE A 6 -31.02 29.12 6.51
N ALA A 7 -30.71 30.03 5.58
CA ALA A 7 -29.64 29.85 4.60
C ALA A 7 -28.26 29.80 5.28
N LEU A 8 -28.05 30.61 6.33
CA LEU A 8 -26.81 30.60 7.11
C LEU A 8 -26.61 29.29 7.84
N ILE A 9 -27.65 28.73 8.42
CA ILE A 9 -27.60 27.43 9.13
C ILE A 9 -27.27 26.31 8.16
N ILE A 10 -27.84 26.31 6.95
CA ILE A 10 -27.54 25.30 5.92
C ILE A 10 -26.10 25.41 5.47
N ALA A 11 -25.58 26.62 5.26
CA ALA A 11 -24.19 26.86 4.87
C ALA A 11 -23.21 26.32 5.94
N LEU A 12 -23.50 26.56 7.21
CA LEU A 12 -22.70 26.04 8.33
C LEU A 12 -22.73 24.51 8.41
N PHE A 13 -23.87 23.92 8.09
CA PHE A 13 -24.03 22.47 8.07
C PHE A 13 -23.19 21.82 6.97
N PHE A 14 -23.17 22.44 5.79
CA PHE A 14 -22.32 21.96 4.68
C PHE A 14 -20.82 22.04 4.99
N CYS A 15 -20.39 23.11 5.67
CA CYS A 15 -18.98 23.25 6.06
C CYS A 15 -18.52 22.13 7.00
N ASN A 16 -19.39 21.71 7.90
CA ASN A 16 -19.06 20.62 8.85
C ASN A 16 -18.90 19.27 8.14
N VAL A 17 -19.69 19.02 7.10
CA VAL A 17 -19.60 17.76 6.35
C VAL A 17 -18.25 17.65 5.61
N LEU A 18 -17.67 18.77 5.15
CA LEU A 18 -16.38 18.77 4.47
C LEU A 18 -15.22 18.34 5.38
N PHE A 19 -15.30 18.62 6.68
CA PHE A 19 -14.28 18.23 7.65
C PHE A 19 -14.45 16.81 8.19
N ALA A 20 -15.58 16.18 7.95
CA ALA A 20 -15.90 14.85 8.46
C ALA A 20 -15.51 13.72 7.51
N VAL A 21 -14.91 14.02 6.35
CA VAL A 21 -14.48 12.99 5.40
C VAL A 21 -13.20 12.34 5.92
N PRO A 22 -13.20 11.02 6.20
CA PRO A 22 -11.98 10.34 6.65
C PRO A 22 -10.90 10.40 5.58
N ALA A 23 -9.64 10.39 6.00
CA ALA A 23 -8.51 10.34 5.09
C ALA A 23 -8.64 9.13 4.17
N GLN A 24 -8.82 9.38 2.88
CA GLN A 24 -8.95 8.30 1.90
C GLN A 24 -7.57 7.73 1.57
N LYS A 25 -7.54 6.43 1.32
CA LYS A 25 -6.34 5.78 0.81
C LYS A 25 -5.99 6.40 -0.55
N GLN A 26 -4.77 6.86 -0.69
CA GLN A 26 -4.30 7.46 -1.94
C GLN A 26 -3.53 6.45 -2.76
N LEU A 27 -3.83 6.42 -4.06
CA LEU A 27 -3.05 5.68 -5.02
C LEU A 27 -1.80 6.49 -5.36
N ILE A 28 -0.65 5.92 -5.13
CA ILE A 28 0.63 6.57 -5.39
C ILE A 28 1.18 6.03 -6.72
N THR A 29 1.64 6.92 -7.58
CA THR A 29 2.24 6.53 -8.87
C THR A 29 3.68 7.02 -8.92
N VAL A 30 4.58 6.12 -9.26
CA VAL A 30 6.02 6.42 -9.37
C VAL A 30 6.56 5.81 -10.66
N ILE A 31 7.72 6.29 -11.08
CA ILE A 31 8.50 5.67 -12.15
C ILE A 31 9.63 4.89 -11.50
N GLN A 32 9.65 3.59 -11.72
CA GLN A 32 10.65 2.70 -11.16
C GLN A 32 12.02 2.90 -11.86
N PRO A 33 13.14 2.47 -11.24
CA PRO A 33 14.47 2.62 -11.84
C PRO A 33 14.62 2.01 -13.24
N ASN A 34 13.81 1.00 -13.56
CA ASN A 34 13.81 0.38 -14.90
C ASN A 34 12.96 1.16 -15.92
N GLY A 35 12.44 2.34 -15.55
CA GLY A 35 11.63 3.19 -16.43
C GLY A 35 10.16 2.83 -16.52
N LYS A 36 9.73 1.78 -15.86
CA LYS A 36 8.32 1.35 -15.86
C LYS A 36 7.53 2.05 -14.78
N GLU A 37 6.28 2.39 -15.08
CA GLU A 37 5.37 3.03 -14.13
C GLU A 37 4.77 2.01 -13.16
N LEU A 38 4.65 2.40 -11.89
CA LEU A 38 3.99 1.60 -10.87
C LEU A 38 3.00 2.48 -10.11
N SER A 39 1.75 2.03 -10.03
CA SER A 39 0.74 2.59 -9.14
C SER A 39 0.47 1.61 -8.02
N TYR A 40 0.44 2.08 -6.78
CA TYR A 40 0.30 1.21 -5.61
C TYR A 40 -0.42 1.90 -4.47
N TRP A 41 -0.93 1.08 -3.56
CA TRP A 41 -1.54 1.53 -2.32
C TRP A 41 -0.56 1.33 -1.17
N LEU A 42 -0.41 2.34 -0.32
CA LEU A 42 0.33 2.16 0.94
C LEU A 42 -0.61 1.57 1.98
N LYS A 43 -0.09 0.63 2.76
CA LYS A 43 -0.83 -0.05 3.82
C LYS A 43 0.02 -0.15 5.08
N GLY A 44 -0.66 -0.31 6.23
CA GLY A 44 0.01 -0.49 7.51
C GLY A 44 0.14 0.80 8.30
N ASP A 45 1.06 0.79 9.26
CA ASP A 45 1.30 1.90 10.18
C ASP A 45 2.82 2.16 10.32
N GLU A 46 3.21 2.94 11.32
CA GLU A 46 4.61 3.29 11.54
C GLU A 46 5.53 2.11 11.91
N PHE A 47 4.96 1.03 12.46
CA PHE A 47 5.72 -0.14 12.89
C PHE A 47 5.83 -1.22 11.82
N ILE A 48 4.79 -1.37 11.02
CA ILE A 48 4.74 -2.33 9.93
C ILE A 48 4.02 -1.69 8.74
N HIS A 49 4.68 -1.66 7.62
CA HIS A 49 4.11 -1.09 6.40
C HIS A 49 4.53 -1.90 5.19
N TRP A 50 3.67 -1.90 4.21
CA TRP A 50 3.90 -2.55 2.93
C TRP A 50 3.12 -1.80 1.86
N ALA A 51 3.26 -2.22 0.64
CA ALA A 51 2.49 -1.68 -0.47
C ALA A 51 1.71 -2.80 -1.15
N GLU A 52 0.74 -2.44 -1.96
CA GLU A 52 -0.06 -3.39 -2.70
C GLU A 52 -0.27 -2.87 -4.11
N SER A 53 -0.04 -3.72 -5.10
CA SER A 53 -0.30 -3.36 -6.49
C SER A 53 -1.80 -3.21 -6.73
N ILE A 54 -2.17 -2.58 -7.85
CA ILE A 54 -3.59 -2.35 -8.18
C ILE A 54 -4.36 -3.65 -8.37
N ASP A 55 -3.68 -4.75 -8.67
CA ASP A 55 -4.30 -6.08 -8.84
C ASP A 55 -4.05 -7.01 -7.65
N GLY A 56 -3.59 -6.49 -6.51
CA GLY A 56 -3.62 -7.23 -5.25
C GLY A 56 -2.34 -7.96 -4.85
N TYR A 57 -1.22 -7.75 -5.54
CA TYR A 57 0.06 -8.33 -5.14
C TYR A 57 0.74 -7.48 -4.08
N THR A 58 1.29 -8.11 -3.05
CA THR A 58 2.03 -7.41 -2.00
C THR A 58 3.39 -6.98 -2.52
N LEU A 59 3.77 -5.75 -2.22
CA LEU A 59 5.03 -5.13 -2.64
C LEU A 59 5.84 -4.75 -1.41
N LEU A 60 7.15 -4.94 -1.48
CA LEU A 60 8.08 -4.54 -0.42
C LEU A 60 9.26 -3.80 -1.03
N HIS A 61 9.81 -2.85 -0.27
CA HIS A 61 11.05 -2.20 -0.64
C HIS A 61 12.23 -3.15 -0.45
N ASN A 62 13.10 -3.22 -1.44
CA ASN A 62 14.37 -3.94 -1.29
C ASN A 62 15.39 -3.07 -0.55
N LYS A 63 16.63 -3.52 -0.46
CA LYS A 63 17.70 -2.78 0.24
C LYS A 63 18.02 -1.44 -0.40
N GLU A 64 17.79 -1.29 -1.70
CA GLU A 64 17.99 -0.04 -2.42
C GLU A 64 16.77 0.88 -2.39
N GLY A 65 15.70 0.48 -1.70
CA GLY A 65 14.47 1.26 -1.61
C GLY A 65 13.56 1.13 -2.81
N VAL A 66 13.77 0.14 -3.67
CA VAL A 66 12.95 -0.11 -4.87
C VAL A 66 11.82 -1.06 -4.51
N LEU A 67 10.60 -0.75 -4.95
CA LEU A 67 9.45 -1.62 -4.72
C LEU A 67 9.50 -2.85 -5.64
N CYS A 68 9.53 -4.01 -5.00
CA CYS A 68 9.56 -5.30 -5.69
C CYS A 68 8.36 -6.14 -5.24
N TYR A 69 7.97 -7.11 -6.05
CA TYR A 69 6.92 -8.05 -5.62
C TYR A 69 7.43 -8.84 -4.42
N ALA A 70 6.56 -9.04 -3.43
CA ALA A 70 6.89 -9.84 -2.26
C ALA A 70 6.86 -11.32 -2.60
N THR A 71 7.69 -12.08 -1.91
CA THR A 71 7.73 -13.54 -2.01
C THR A 71 7.97 -14.11 -0.63
N LEU A 72 7.84 -15.43 -0.49
CA LEU A 72 8.17 -16.11 0.75
C LEU A 72 9.55 -16.78 0.60
N ASN A 73 10.39 -16.61 1.61
CA ASN A 73 11.67 -17.31 1.65
C ASN A 73 11.49 -18.76 2.19
N GLU A 74 12.59 -19.48 2.35
CA GLU A 74 12.57 -20.86 2.83
C GLU A 74 11.96 -21.01 4.21
N LYS A 75 12.03 -19.96 5.03
CA LYS A 75 11.47 -19.93 6.39
C LYS A 75 10.00 -19.52 6.42
N GLY A 76 9.40 -19.22 5.25
CA GLY A 76 8.05 -18.73 5.19
C GLY A 76 7.90 -17.24 5.50
N GLU A 77 9.00 -16.51 5.59
CA GLU A 77 8.97 -15.07 5.85
C GLU A 77 8.73 -14.31 4.54
N MET A 78 7.93 -13.23 4.63
CA MET A 78 7.69 -12.38 3.49
C MET A 78 8.87 -11.44 3.28
N VAL A 79 9.45 -11.50 2.10
CA VAL A 79 10.61 -10.70 1.71
C VAL A 79 10.42 -10.11 0.32
N ALA A 80 11.18 -9.08 0.00
CA ALA A 80 11.17 -8.52 -1.35
C ALA A 80 11.87 -9.49 -2.30
N SER A 81 11.23 -9.78 -3.43
CA SER A 81 11.84 -10.57 -4.50
C SER A 81 12.83 -9.70 -5.30
N LYS A 82 13.47 -10.29 -6.29
CA LYS A 82 14.35 -9.57 -7.20
C LYS A 82 13.58 -8.92 -8.36
N ILE A 83 12.27 -9.13 -8.43
CA ILE A 83 11.45 -8.65 -9.54
C ILE A 83 10.89 -7.26 -9.20
N ILE A 84 11.33 -6.25 -9.94
CA ILE A 84 10.87 -4.87 -9.76
C ILE A 84 9.42 -4.78 -10.18
N ALA A 85 8.58 -4.22 -9.31
CA ALA A 85 7.14 -4.11 -9.57
C ALA A 85 6.83 -3.05 -10.62
N CYS A 86 5.80 -3.30 -11.42
CA CYS A 86 5.26 -2.33 -12.37
C CYS A 86 3.77 -2.59 -12.57
N ASN A 87 3.11 -1.68 -13.28
CA ASN A 87 1.70 -1.84 -13.60
C ASN A 87 1.49 -3.05 -14.53
N PRO A 88 0.30 -3.70 -14.47
CA PRO A 88 0.04 -4.92 -15.26
C PRO A 88 0.34 -4.77 -16.74
N GLU A 89 0.03 -3.63 -17.34
CA GLU A 89 0.24 -3.37 -18.78
C GLU A 89 1.72 -3.28 -19.18
N HIS A 90 2.62 -3.13 -18.20
CA HIS A 90 4.06 -3.01 -18.45
C HIS A 90 4.85 -4.27 -18.09
N ARG A 91 4.17 -5.32 -17.64
CA ARG A 91 4.82 -6.56 -17.22
C ARG A 91 5.35 -7.34 -18.39
N ASP A 92 6.59 -7.83 -18.27
CA ASP A 92 7.18 -8.73 -19.24
C ASP A 92 6.78 -10.19 -18.94
N VAL A 93 7.22 -11.11 -19.81
CA VAL A 93 6.88 -12.54 -19.68
C VAL A 93 7.40 -13.12 -18.37
N ASN A 94 8.62 -12.73 -17.96
CA ASN A 94 9.22 -13.25 -16.72
C ASN A 94 8.44 -12.82 -15.49
N GLU A 95 7.98 -11.57 -15.47
CA GLU A 95 7.15 -11.06 -14.39
C GLU A 95 5.80 -11.79 -14.33
N VAL A 96 5.18 -12.02 -15.46
CA VAL A 96 3.89 -12.74 -15.53
C VAL A 96 4.06 -14.16 -15.00
N ILE A 97 5.12 -14.87 -15.42
CA ILE A 97 5.39 -16.24 -14.95
C ILE A 97 5.63 -16.24 -13.43
N PHE A 98 6.41 -15.29 -12.92
CA PHE A 98 6.65 -15.17 -11.49
C PHE A 98 5.34 -14.96 -10.72
N LEU A 99 4.48 -14.06 -11.20
CA LEU A 99 3.23 -13.73 -10.53
C LEU A 99 2.19 -14.85 -10.60
N GLU A 100 2.19 -15.68 -11.64
CA GLU A 100 1.31 -16.84 -11.72
C GLU A 100 1.57 -17.83 -10.57
N LYS A 101 2.79 -17.87 -10.07
CA LYS A 101 3.20 -18.74 -8.96
C LYS A 101 3.14 -18.04 -7.61
N THR A 102 2.77 -16.77 -7.58
CA THR A 102 2.78 -15.94 -6.37
C THR A 102 1.34 -15.72 -5.92
N GLU A 103 1.07 -15.95 -4.65
CA GLU A 103 -0.24 -15.65 -4.08
C GLU A 103 -0.44 -14.15 -3.96
N LYS A 104 -1.66 -13.70 -4.20
CA LYS A 104 -2.06 -12.32 -3.91
C LYS A 104 -2.24 -12.15 -2.42
N ASN A 105 -2.09 -10.92 -1.96
CA ASN A 105 -2.29 -10.56 -0.55
C ASN A 105 -1.37 -11.31 0.42
N LEU A 106 -0.15 -11.64 0.00
CA LEU A 106 0.85 -12.19 0.91
C LEU A 106 1.03 -11.27 2.11
N PHE A 107 1.28 -11.87 3.25
CA PHE A 107 1.48 -11.11 4.48
C PHE A 107 2.67 -11.65 5.26
N PHE A 108 3.08 -10.89 6.27
CA PHE A 108 4.21 -11.27 7.12
C PHE A 108 3.91 -12.54 7.91
N SER A 109 4.94 -13.33 8.21
CA SER A 109 4.81 -14.53 9.04
C SER A 109 4.53 -14.16 10.50
N ASP A 110 4.08 -15.11 11.28
CA ASP A 110 3.81 -14.91 12.71
C ASP A 110 5.09 -14.48 13.45
N GLU A 111 6.24 -15.03 13.09
CA GLU A 111 7.54 -14.66 13.67
C GLU A 111 7.89 -13.20 13.34
N GLN A 112 7.65 -12.77 12.10
CA GLN A 112 7.88 -11.38 11.71
C GLN A 112 6.96 -10.43 12.47
N LEU A 113 5.71 -10.81 12.65
CA LEU A 113 4.72 -10.00 13.39
C LEU A 113 5.08 -9.92 14.88
N GLU A 114 5.65 -10.96 15.44
CA GLU A 114 6.10 -10.98 16.84
C GLU A 114 7.20 -9.94 17.07
N ILE A 115 8.15 -9.82 16.15
CA ILE A 115 9.21 -8.81 16.22
C ILE A 115 8.60 -7.40 16.23
N VAL A 116 7.60 -7.14 15.41
CA VAL A 116 6.91 -5.85 15.36
C VAL A 116 6.19 -5.58 16.68
N ARG A 117 5.55 -6.59 17.24
CA ARG A 117 4.83 -6.49 18.52
C ARG A 117 5.79 -6.10 19.65
N GLU A 118 6.95 -6.73 19.70
CA GLU A 118 7.98 -6.42 20.68
C GLU A 118 8.45 -4.97 20.57
N ARG A 119 8.64 -4.48 19.36
CA ARG A 119 9.03 -3.09 19.12
C ARG A 119 7.98 -2.09 19.64
N ARG A 120 6.71 -2.42 19.49
CA ARG A 120 5.61 -1.59 20.01
C ARG A 120 5.62 -1.53 21.53
N MET A 121 5.92 -2.64 22.17
CA MET A 121 5.92 -2.75 23.63
C MET A 121 7.12 -2.07 24.29
N ASN A 122 8.24 -1.98 23.58
CA ASN A 122 9.48 -1.40 24.11
C ASN A 122 9.62 0.10 23.85
N ARG A 123 8.54 0.77 23.49
CA ARG A 123 8.55 2.18 23.15
C ARG A 123 8.17 3.11 24.30
#